data_d47ebe41e729ea160e05ed20fa98ed20
#
_entry.id   d47ebe41e729ea160e05ed20fa98ed20
#
_cell.length_a   1.000
_cell.length_b   1.000
_cell.length_c   1.000
_cell.angle_alpha   90.00
_cell.angle_beta   90.00
_cell.angle_gamma   90.00
#
_symmetry.space_group_name_H-M   'P 1'
#
loop_
_entity.id
_entity.type
_entity.pdbx_description
1 polymer ?
#
loop_
_entity_poly.entity_id
_entity_poly.type
_entity_poly.pdbx_seq_one_letter_code
_entity_poly.pdbx_strand_id
1 'polypeptide(L)'
;MKKVALLSILIISMPTVNAADRDSTPAPVVSAAPTPAKATPTPAPSVAAKNVTTELTKIRTLIAAKNFSAALTSLQAADKTFPNNADINNLLGYSARNLKQYKPAATYYVKALKIDPNHLGALEYQGELFMLTKKTSDAKKNLAKLKSLCGVNCEEYLDLKKAIGNK
;
A
#
# COMPACT_ATOMS: atom_id res chain seq x y z
N MET A 1 -26.68 -19.11 -40.09
CA MET A 1 -27.34 -17.89 -40.58
C MET A 1 -26.54 -16.70 -40.15
N LYS A 2 -26.00 -16.00 -41.13
CA LYS A 2 -25.15 -14.80 -40.99
C LYS A 2 -26.01 -13.62 -40.58
N LYS A 3 -25.57 -12.79 -39.65
CA LYS A 3 -25.94 -11.36 -39.58
C LYS A 3 -24.74 -10.53 -39.27
N VAL A 4 -24.32 -9.79 -40.26
CA VAL A 4 -23.37 -8.68 -40.29
C VAL A 4 -24.19 -7.40 -40.01
N ALA A 5 -23.69 -6.51 -39.19
CA ALA A 5 -24.10 -5.11 -39.11
C ALA A 5 -22.89 -4.33 -38.58
N LEU A 6 -22.23 -3.68 -39.43
CA LEU A 6 -22.24 -2.33 -39.98
C LEU A 6 -21.74 -1.27 -38.99
N LEU A 7 -20.58 -0.79 -39.35
CA LEU A 7 -19.78 0.34 -38.99
C LEU A 7 -20.59 1.67 -39.00
N SER A 8 -20.40 2.52 -38.03
CA SER A 8 -20.68 3.95 -38.15
C SER A 8 -19.52 4.74 -37.57
N ILE A 9 -18.75 5.29 -38.48
CA ILE A 9 -17.69 6.26 -38.26
C ILE A 9 -18.34 7.62 -38.12
N LEU A 10 -18.15 8.27 -36.96
CA LEU A 10 -18.54 9.67 -36.79
C LEU A 10 -17.27 10.53 -36.77
N ILE A 11 -17.04 11.21 -37.89
CA ILE A 11 -16.02 12.24 -38.07
C ILE A 11 -16.58 13.54 -37.54
N ILE A 12 -15.98 14.14 -36.51
CA ILE A 12 -16.29 15.50 -36.08
C ILE A 12 -15.10 16.38 -36.37
N SER A 13 -15.35 17.32 -37.27
CA SER A 13 -14.47 18.38 -37.75
C SER A 13 -14.02 19.34 -36.64
N MET A 14 -12.76 19.73 -36.69
CA MET A 14 -12.23 20.91 -35.98
C MET A 14 -12.57 22.21 -36.71
N PRO A 15 -12.85 23.30 -36.02
CA PRO A 15 -12.70 24.63 -36.57
C PRO A 15 -11.32 25.20 -36.22
N THR A 16 -10.60 25.60 -37.26
CA THR A 16 -9.45 26.49 -37.24
C THR A 16 -9.94 27.91 -36.96
N VAL A 17 -9.30 28.61 -36.02
CA VAL A 17 -9.46 30.09 -35.90
C VAL A 17 -8.07 30.71 -36.06
N ASN A 18 -8.12 31.69 -36.95
CA ASN A 18 -7.03 32.39 -37.61
C ASN A 18 -6.43 33.51 -36.73
N ALA A 19 -5.17 33.83 -37.07
CA ALA A 19 -4.38 34.90 -36.49
C ALA A 19 -4.84 36.32 -36.98
N ALA A 20 -4.57 37.30 -36.17
CA ALA A 20 -4.16 38.67 -36.46
C ALA A 20 -4.16 39.44 -35.12
N ASP A 21 -3.23 40.18 -34.77
CA ASP A 21 -2.23 41.09 -35.33
C ASP A 21 -2.01 42.23 -34.32
N ARG A 22 -0.74 42.63 -34.16
CA ARG A 22 -0.22 43.98 -33.83
C ARG A 22 -0.10 44.47 -32.39
N ASP A 23 1.17 44.53 -32.03
CA ASP A 23 1.94 45.77 -31.78
C ASP A 23 1.68 46.53 -30.46
N SER A 24 2.70 46.52 -29.59
CA SER A 24 3.18 47.72 -28.90
C SER A 24 4.37 47.38 -27.95
N THR A 25 5.53 47.88 -28.34
CA THR A 25 6.70 48.38 -27.58
C THR A 25 7.00 47.91 -26.14
N PRO A 26 8.27 47.58 -25.87
CA PRO A 26 8.72 47.08 -24.57
C PRO A 26 9.00 48.20 -23.57
N ALA A 27 8.47 48.05 -22.36
CA ALA A 27 8.88 48.79 -21.18
C ALA A 27 10.01 48.04 -20.42
N PRO A 28 10.90 48.75 -19.71
CA PRO A 28 12.16 48.19 -19.25
C PRO A 28 12.02 47.15 -18.16
N VAL A 29 12.74 46.05 -18.36
CA VAL A 29 12.94 44.96 -17.39
C VAL A 29 13.70 45.46 -16.16
N VAL A 30 13.00 45.60 -15.04
CA VAL A 30 13.65 45.61 -13.74
C VAL A 30 13.91 44.17 -13.34
N SER A 31 15.21 43.84 -13.35
CA SER A 31 15.74 42.57 -12.86
C SER A 31 15.39 42.41 -11.38
N ALA A 32 14.36 41.65 -11.09
CA ALA A 32 14.12 41.20 -9.72
C ALA A 32 14.99 39.99 -9.45
N ALA A 33 15.92 40.11 -8.53
CA ALA A 33 16.74 39.02 -8.01
C ALA A 33 15.86 37.85 -7.50
N PRO A 34 16.30 36.60 -7.70
CA PRO A 34 15.56 35.45 -7.19
C PRO A 34 15.52 35.50 -5.66
N THR A 35 14.34 35.64 -5.10
CA THR A 35 14.10 35.44 -3.67
C THR A 35 14.49 34.02 -3.32
N PRO A 36 15.33 33.78 -2.28
CA PRO A 36 15.67 32.43 -1.89
C PRO A 36 14.41 31.68 -1.50
N ALA A 37 14.14 30.58 -2.18
CA ALA A 37 13.05 29.67 -1.85
C ALA A 37 13.17 29.27 -0.38
N LYS A 38 12.17 29.67 0.40
CA LYS A 38 12.01 29.28 1.80
C LYS A 38 12.00 27.76 1.85
N ALA A 39 13.09 27.17 2.33
CA ALA A 39 13.18 25.73 2.56
C ALA A 39 11.99 25.33 3.43
N THR A 40 11.12 24.51 2.87
CA THR A 40 10.04 23.87 3.62
C THR A 40 10.72 23.02 4.70
N PRO A 41 10.45 23.26 5.99
CA PRO A 41 11.07 22.43 7.01
C PRO A 41 10.61 21.00 6.81
N THR A 42 11.56 20.09 6.60
CA THR A 42 11.32 18.64 6.68
C THR A 42 10.59 18.39 7.99
N PRO A 43 9.38 17.78 8.00
CA PRO A 43 8.69 17.54 9.23
C PRO A 43 9.58 16.64 10.11
N ALA A 44 9.99 17.17 11.27
CA ALA A 44 10.67 16.38 12.28
C ALA A 44 9.82 15.14 12.59
N PRO A 45 10.42 13.95 12.84
CA PRO A 45 9.66 12.75 13.16
C PRO A 45 8.78 13.06 14.37
N SER A 46 7.47 13.03 14.14
CA SER A 46 6.48 13.46 15.13
C SER A 46 6.60 12.59 16.38
N VAL A 47 6.35 13.16 17.54
CA VAL A 47 6.31 12.42 18.83
C VAL A 47 5.42 11.18 18.73
N ALA A 48 4.34 11.26 17.93
CA ALA A 48 3.47 10.13 17.61
C ALA A 48 4.21 8.99 16.89
N ALA A 49 5.08 9.26 15.94
CA ALA A 49 5.85 8.22 15.23
C ALA A 49 6.84 7.50 16.17
N LYS A 50 7.46 8.21 17.11
CA LYS A 50 8.32 7.60 18.14
C LYS A 50 7.52 6.67 19.07
N ASN A 51 6.33 7.07 19.45
CA ASN A 51 5.46 6.28 20.33
C ASN A 51 4.98 4.99 19.64
N VAL A 52 4.58 5.06 18.36
CA VAL A 52 4.19 3.88 17.57
C VAL A 52 5.36 2.89 17.47
N THR A 53 6.56 3.35 17.14
CA THR A 53 7.73 2.48 17.02
C THR A 53 8.05 1.76 18.33
N THR A 54 8.01 2.48 19.45
CA THR A 54 8.26 1.91 20.78
C THR A 54 7.18 0.87 21.13
N GLU A 55 5.92 1.16 20.84
CA GLU A 55 4.82 0.24 21.11
C GLU A 55 4.92 -1.02 20.25
N LEU A 56 5.18 -0.87 18.96
CA LEU A 56 5.38 -2.00 18.06
C LEU A 56 6.59 -2.87 18.45
N THR A 57 7.65 -2.29 18.99
CA THR A 57 8.81 -3.05 19.48
C THR A 57 8.40 -3.98 20.61
N LYS A 58 7.65 -3.49 21.61
CA LYS A 58 7.13 -4.32 22.72
C LYS A 58 6.22 -5.43 22.21
N ILE A 59 5.34 -5.11 21.27
CA ILE A 59 4.40 -6.08 20.71
C ILE A 59 5.13 -7.16 19.91
N ARG A 60 6.16 -6.79 19.15
CA ARG A 60 7.01 -7.77 18.42
C ARG A 60 7.72 -8.74 19.37
N THR A 61 8.09 -8.31 20.57
CA THR A 61 8.62 -9.21 21.61
C THR A 61 7.58 -10.26 22.04
N LEU A 62 6.32 -9.90 22.21
CA LEU A 62 5.23 -10.84 22.50
C LEU A 62 5.01 -11.83 21.35
N ILE A 63 5.10 -11.35 20.11
CA ILE A 63 4.99 -12.19 18.90
C ILE A 63 6.15 -13.18 18.82
N ALA A 64 7.38 -12.72 19.06
CA ALA A 64 8.57 -13.57 19.09
C ALA A 64 8.47 -14.68 20.17
N ALA A 65 7.88 -14.34 21.31
CA ALA A 65 7.56 -15.29 22.37
C ALA A 65 6.34 -16.18 22.06
N LYS A 66 5.75 -16.08 20.87
CA LYS A 66 4.52 -16.78 20.43
C LYS A 66 3.30 -16.52 21.32
N ASN A 67 3.33 -15.45 22.11
CA ASN A 67 2.18 -15.02 22.92
C ASN A 67 1.21 -14.17 22.07
N PHE A 68 0.59 -14.83 21.09
CA PHE A 68 -0.27 -14.17 20.11
C PHE A 68 -1.53 -13.57 20.73
N SER A 69 -2.02 -14.13 21.83
CA SER A 69 -3.19 -13.59 22.53
C SER A 69 -2.88 -12.23 23.18
N ALA A 70 -1.77 -12.14 23.92
CA ALA A 70 -1.33 -10.87 24.50
C ALA A 70 -0.96 -9.85 23.42
N ALA A 71 -0.28 -10.29 22.35
CA ALA A 71 0.03 -9.44 21.20
C ALA A 71 -1.23 -8.87 20.55
N LEU A 72 -2.27 -9.71 20.34
CA LEU A 72 -3.53 -9.27 19.73
C LEU A 72 -4.23 -8.20 20.60
N THR A 73 -4.28 -8.39 21.93
CA THR A 73 -4.86 -7.41 22.87
C THR A 73 -4.08 -6.09 22.83
N SER A 74 -2.75 -6.14 22.88
CA SER A 74 -1.91 -4.94 22.80
C SER A 74 -2.05 -4.21 21.47
N LEU A 75 -2.12 -4.96 20.36
CA LEU A 75 -2.33 -4.40 19.02
C LEU A 75 -3.70 -3.74 18.87
N GLN A 76 -4.76 -4.32 19.46
CA GLN A 76 -6.08 -3.70 19.46
C GLN A 76 -6.11 -2.37 20.24
N ALA A 77 -5.34 -2.28 21.32
CA ALA A 77 -5.15 -1.01 22.04
C ALA A 77 -4.35 0.00 21.20
N ALA A 78 -3.29 -0.47 20.55
CA ALA A 78 -2.48 0.36 19.67
C ALA A 78 -3.26 0.87 18.45
N ASP A 79 -4.15 0.06 17.83
CA ASP A 79 -4.99 0.49 16.70
C ASP A 79 -5.98 1.61 17.08
N LYS A 80 -6.42 1.64 18.34
CA LYS A 80 -7.24 2.76 18.86
C LYS A 80 -6.44 4.05 19.03
N THR A 81 -5.18 3.94 19.44
CA THR A 81 -4.29 5.09 19.68
C THR A 81 -3.70 5.62 18.37
N PHE A 82 -3.41 4.73 17.44
CA PHE A 82 -2.76 5.01 16.15
C PHE A 82 -3.61 4.46 15.01
N PRO A 83 -4.79 5.02 14.76
CA PRO A 83 -5.66 4.55 13.69
C PRO A 83 -4.96 4.73 12.33
N ASN A 84 -5.30 3.86 11.37
CA ASN A 84 -4.74 3.88 10.02
C ASN A 84 -3.21 3.63 9.95
N ASN A 85 -2.68 2.80 10.82
CA ASN A 85 -1.32 2.30 10.74
C ASN A 85 -1.30 0.90 10.09
N ALA A 86 -0.58 0.76 8.96
CA ALA A 86 -0.53 -0.49 8.21
C ALA A 86 0.18 -1.60 8.97
N ASP A 87 1.30 -1.29 9.66
CA ASP A 87 2.05 -2.26 10.48
C ASP A 87 1.20 -2.85 11.61
N ILE A 88 0.44 -1.99 12.32
CA ILE A 88 -0.46 -2.46 13.39
C ILE A 88 -1.48 -3.43 12.82
N ASN A 89 -2.11 -3.07 11.70
CA ASN A 89 -3.13 -3.93 11.08
C ASN A 89 -2.52 -5.21 10.50
N ASN A 90 -1.32 -5.17 9.95
CA ASN A 90 -0.58 -6.35 9.54
C ASN A 90 -0.31 -7.30 10.73
N LEU A 91 0.19 -6.78 11.84
CA LEU A 91 0.49 -7.58 13.03
C LEU A 91 -0.78 -8.10 13.74
N LEU A 92 -1.90 -7.35 13.69
CA LEU A 92 -3.22 -7.85 14.11
C LEU A 92 -3.63 -9.08 13.28
N GLY A 93 -3.47 -8.98 11.95
CA GLY A 93 -3.72 -10.09 11.04
C GLY A 93 -2.83 -11.29 11.33
N TYR A 94 -1.55 -11.07 11.53
CA TYR A 94 -0.56 -12.10 11.86
C TYR A 94 -0.92 -12.82 13.18
N SER A 95 -1.20 -12.07 14.24
CA SER A 95 -1.54 -12.63 15.55
C SER A 95 -2.86 -13.42 15.50
N ALA A 96 -3.90 -12.87 14.85
CA ALA A 96 -5.18 -13.54 14.67
C ALA A 96 -5.04 -14.83 13.83
N ARG A 97 -4.23 -14.82 12.76
CA ARG A 97 -3.96 -16.02 11.95
C ARG A 97 -3.31 -17.13 12.76
N ASN A 98 -2.32 -16.79 13.60
CA ASN A 98 -1.65 -17.76 14.47
C ASN A 98 -2.60 -18.34 15.54
N LEU A 99 -3.62 -17.58 15.94
CA LEU A 99 -4.72 -18.05 16.80
C LEU A 99 -5.82 -18.80 16.03
N LYS A 100 -5.61 -19.08 14.73
CA LYS A 100 -6.58 -19.72 13.80
C LYS A 100 -7.88 -18.92 13.62
N GLN A 101 -7.87 -17.64 13.95
CA GLN A 101 -8.97 -16.70 13.75
C GLN A 101 -8.92 -16.14 12.32
N TYR A 102 -9.16 -16.99 11.32
CA TYR A 102 -8.90 -16.66 9.91
C TYR A 102 -9.78 -15.55 9.35
N LYS A 103 -11.05 -15.45 9.80
CA LYS A 103 -11.94 -14.36 9.35
C LYS A 103 -11.47 -12.98 9.86
N PRO A 104 -11.22 -12.77 11.16
CA PRO A 104 -10.59 -11.55 11.66
C PRO A 104 -9.25 -11.24 10.98
N ALA A 105 -8.37 -12.24 10.82
CA ALA A 105 -7.08 -12.05 10.16
C ALA A 105 -7.24 -11.49 8.73
N ALA A 106 -8.17 -12.03 7.94
CA ALA A 106 -8.45 -11.53 6.60
C ALA A 106 -8.87 -10.05 6.62
N THR A 107 -9.73 -9.65 7.56
CA THR A 107 -10.18 -8.26 7.70
C THR A 107 -9.01 -7.33 8.01
N TYR A 108 -8.12 -7.72 8.91
CA TYR A 108 -6.95 -6.92 9.28
C TYR A 108 -5.95 -6.76 8.12
N TYR A 109 -5.66 -7.83 7.37
CA TYR A 109 -4.79 -7.71 6.20
C TYR A 109 -5.40 -6.83 5.10
N VAL A 110 -6.71 -6.94 4.85
CA VAL A 110 -7.41 -6.04 3.93
C VAL A 110 -7.28 -4.59 4.38
N LYS A 111 -7.43 -4.31 5.69
CA LYS A 111 -7.27 -2.97 6.25
C LYS A 111 -5.83 -2.48 6.09
N ALA A 112 -4.82 -3.31 6.37
CA ALA A 112 -3.41 -2.98 6.18
C ALA A 112 -3.12 -2.61 4.72
N LEU A 113 -3.57 -3.41 3.76
CA LEU A 113 -3.35 -3.20 2.34
C LEU A 113 -4.21 -2.06 1.74
N LYS A 114 -5.28 -1.65 2.42
CA LYS A 114 -6.01 -0.43 2.07
C LYS A 114 -5.25 0.84 2.49
N ILE A 115 -4.53 0.78 3.61
CA ILE A 115 -3.71 1.87 4.13
C ILE A 115 -2.41 1.99 3.31
N ASP A 116 -1.71 0.88 3.16
CA ASP A 116 -0.51 0.76 2.34
C ASP A 116 -0.64 -0.43 1.37
N PRO A 117 -1.02 -0.17 0.12
CA PRO A 117 -1.17 -1.20 -0.90
C PRO A 117 0.12 -1.96 -1.22
N ASN A 118 1.29 -1.42 -0.84
CA ASN A 118 2.61 -1.99 -1.13
C ASN A 118 3.29 -2.58 0.10
N HIS A 119 2.58 -2.73 1.20
CA HIS A 119 3.10 -3.30 2.43
C HIS A 119 3.49 -4.77 2.24
N LEU A 120 4.80 -5.05 2.16
CA LEU A 120 5.33 -6.37 1.78
C LEU A 120 4.85 -7.47 2.74
N GLY A 121 5.02 -7.29 4.05
CA GLY A 121 4.58 -8.29 5.04
C GLY A 121 3.07 -8.53 5.04
N ALA A 122 2.23 -7.53 4.72
CA ALA A 122 0.79 -7.75 4.62
C ALA A 122 0.41 -8.56 3.38
N LEU A 123 1.12 -8.37 2.26
CA LEU A 123 0.95 -9.17 1.03
C LEU A 123 1.38 -10.62 1.28
N GLU A 124 2.51 -10.83 1.93
CA GLU A 124 3.02 -12.16 2.30
C GLU A 124 2.02 -12.88 3.21
N TYR A 125 1.73 -12.32 4.38
CA TYR A 125 0.89 -12.99 5.40
C TYR A 125 -0.56 -13.17 4.96
N GLN A 126 -1.11 -12.25 4.15
CA GLN A 126 -2.41 -12.47 3.50
C GLN A 126 -2.33 -13.61 2.50
N GLY A 127 -1.23 -13.71 1.73
CA GLY A 127 -0.97 -14.81 0.81
C GLY A 127 -0.93 -16.16 1.51
N GLU A 128 -0.24 -16.26 2.65
CA GLU A 128 -0.22 -17.45 3.49
C GLU A 128 -1.62 -17.79 4.05
N LEU A 129 -2.39 -16.77 4.48
CA LEU A 129 -3.78 -16.97 4.88
C LEU A 129 -4.64 -17.52 3.73
N PHE A 130 -4.42 -17.05 2.51
CA PHE A 130 -5.09 -17.59 1.32
C PHE A 130 -4.76 -19.06 1.10
N MET A 131 -3.51 -19.47 1.35
CA MET A 131 -3.13 -20.89 1.30
C MET A 131 -3.85 -21.71 2.36
N LEU A 132 -3.94 -21.22 3.60
CA LEU A 132 -4.67 -21.88 4.70
C LEU A 132 -6.17 -21.99 4.42
N THR A 133 -6.72 -21.06 3.66
CA THR A 133 -8.16 -21.00 3.32
C THR A 133 -8.48 -21.52 1.90
N LYS A 134 -7.54 -22.23 1.27
CA LYS A 134 -7.67 -22.86 -0.07
C LYS A 134 -7.91 -21.87 -1.22
N LYS A 135 -7.48 -20.61 -1.06
CA LYS A 135 -7.56 -19.54 -2.07
C LYS A 135 -6.23 -19.36 -2.81
N THR A 136 -5.70 -20.43 -3.37
CA THR A 136 -4.37 -20.45 -4.01
C THR A 136 -4.21 -19.42 -5.12
N SER A 137 -5.27 -19.15 -5.90
CA SER A 137 -5.24 -18.12 -6.95
C SER A 137 -4.94 -16.73 -6.39
N ASP A 138 -5.53 -16.38 -5.24
CA ASP A 138 -5.32 -15.07 -4.61
C ASP A 138 -3.92 -14.99 -3.97
N ALA A 139 -3.41 -16.10 -3.40
CA ALA A 139 -2.03 -16.17 -2.94
C ALA A 139 -1.02 -15.91 -4.08
N LYS A 140 -1.25 -16.49 -5.27
CA LYS A 140 -0.42 -16.26 -6.46
C LYS A 140 -0.46 -14.80 -6.94
N LYS A 141 -1.59 -14.09 -6.80
CA LYS A 141 -1.67 -12.65 -7.10
C LYS A 141 -0.78 -11.83 -6.17
N ASN A 142 -0.81 -12.13 -4.86
CA ASN A 142 0.06 -11.48 -3.90
C ASN A 142 1.54 -11.77 -4.19
N LEU A 143 1.87 -13.02 -4.53
CA LEU A 143 3.23 -13.40 -4.92
C LEU A 143 3.73 -12.62 -6.16
N ALA A 144 2.89 -12.47 -7.18
CA ALA A 144 3.22 -11.67 -8.36
C ALA A 144 3.44 -10.20 -8.00
N LYS A 145 2.63 -9.65 -7.08
CA LYS A 145 2.79 -8.28 -6.60
C LYS A 145 4.08 -8.11 -5.79
N LEU A 146 4.43 -9.03 -4.89
CA LEU A 146 5.70 -9.04 -4.17
C LEU A 146 6.88 -9.06 -5.14
N LYS A 147 6.83 -9.93 -6.16
CA LYS A 147 7.85 -9.96 -7.22
C LYS A 147 8.06 -8.61 -7.87
N SER A 148 6.99 -7.85 -8.13
CA SER A 148 7.07 -6.53 -8.78
C SER A 148 7.61 -5.44 -7.84
N LEU A 149 7.37 -5.56 -6.52
CA LEU A 149 7.76 -4.57 -5.53
C LEU A 149 9.20 -4.72 -5.03
N CYS A 150 9.64 -5.95 -4.76
CA CYS A 150 10.94 -6.22 -4.14
C CYS A 150 11.78 -7.28 -4.87
N GLY A 151 11.28 -7.83 -5.97
CA GLY A 151 12.02 -8.84 -6.75
C GLY A 151 11.84 -10.26 -6.20
N VAL A 152 12.65 -11.19 -6.75
CA VAL A 152 12.54 -12.63 -6.43
C VAL A 152 13.41 -13.07 -5.25
N ASN A 153 14.23 -12.19 -4.71
CA ASN A 153 15.18 -12.47 -3.64
C ASN A 153 14.81 -11.84 -2.29
N CYS A 154 13.70 -11.09 -2.22
CA CYS A 154 13.24 -10.55 -0.93
C CYS A 154 12.58 -11.66 -0.10
N GLU A 155 12.65 -11.51 1.21
CA GLU A 155 12.19 -12.51 2.19
C GLU A 155 10.72 -12.84 1.99
N GLU A 156 9.86 -11.82 1.86
CA GLU A 156 8.41 -11.97 1.74
C GLU A 156 8.01 -12.72 0.46
N TYR A 157 8.74 -12.48 -0.65
CA TYR A 157 8.50 -13.26 -1.87
C TYR A 157 8.89 -14.72 -1.70
N LEU A 158 10.06 -14.98 -1.09
CA LEU A 158 10.57 -16.33 -0.91
C LEU A 158 9.69 -17.14 0.03
N ASP A 159 9.23 -16.55 1.12
CA ASP A 159 8.38 -17.21 2.10
C ASP A 159 7.00 -17.54 1.54
N LEU A 160 6.36 -16.59 0.84
CA LEU A 160 5.08 -16.87 0.20
C LEU A 160 5.23 -17.89 -0.94
N LYS A 161 6.31 -17.83 -1.73
CA LYS A 161 6.62 -18.82 -2.77
C LYS A 161 6.74 -20.22 -2.19
N LYS A 162 7.45 -20.35 -1.07
CA LYS A 162 7.58 -21.60 -0.32
C LYS A 162 6.23 -22.10 0.18
N ALA A 163 5.42 -21.21 0.76
CA ALA A 163 4.08 -21.58 1.23
C ALA A 163 3.15 -22.09 0.11
N ILE A 164 3.28 -21.55 -1.11
CA ILE A 164 2.54 -22.00 -2.29
C ILE A 164 3.08 -23.34 -2.82
N GLY A 165 4.40 -23.55 -2.79
CA GLY A 165 5.03 -24.73 -3.34
C GLY A 165 4.91 -25.99 -2.46
N ASN A 166 4.58 -25.82 -1.18
CA ASN A 166 4.46 -26.92 -0.22
C ASN A 166 3.06 -27.59 -0.19
N LYS A 167 2.25 -27.38 -1.23
CA LYS A 167 0.88 -27.96 -1.34
C LYS A 167 0.68 -28.58 -2.75
#